data_bdf71a0daf3ef8b425583e0383b92115
#
_entry.id   bdf71a0daf3ef8b425583e0383b92115
#
_cell.length_a   1.000
_cell.length_b   1.000
_cell.length_c   1.000
_cell.angle_alpha   90.00
_cell.angle_beta   90.00
_cell.angle_gamma   90.00
#
_symmetry.space_group_name_H-M   'P 1'
#
loop_
_entity.id
_entity.type
_entity.pdbx_description
1 polymer ?
#
loop_
_entity_poly.entity_id
_entity_poly.type
_entity_poly.pdbx_seq_one_letter_code
_entity_poly.pdbx_strand_id
1 'polypeptide(L)'
;AAMEEVRARIEETVEHGSNIRALLAEQTGGASSVGWEVQAAVEALDVFGSRWTIEILSALYIAGPTRFNQMKTLLDGISSRTLSDKLTLLTEKELVIRRVEAGPPERVIYVLSDHGLTCGRLLSPLVAHLKIRSGALRDPR
;
A
#
# COMPACT_ATOMS: atom_id res chain seq x y z
N ALA A 1 -13.27 -23.93 2.70
CA ALA A 1 -12.40 -23.34 3.70
C ALA A 1 -12.06 -21.89 3.38
N ALA A 2 -11.64 -21.12 4.37
CA ALA A 2 -11.34 -19.71 4.22
C ALA A 2 -10.24 -19.45 3.19
N MET A 3 -9.23 -20.32 3.11
CA MET A 3 -8.14 -20.17 2.14
C MET A 3 -8.59 -20.42 0.71
N GLU A 4 -9.57 -21.27 0.48
CA GLU A 4 -10.15 -21.45 -0.84
C GLU A 4 -10.86 -20.19 -1.32
N GLU A 5 -11.58 -19.54 -0.42
CA GLU A 5 -12.24 -18.25 -0.70
C GLU A 5 -11.20 -17.18 -1.03
N VAL A 6 -10.10 -17.10 -0.28
CA VAL A 6 -9.02 -16.16 -0.54
C VAL A 6 -8.42 -16.39 -1.93
N ARG A 7 -8.13 -17.66 -2.28
CA ARG A 7 -7.60 -18.01 -3.61
C ARG A 7 -8.56 -17.63 -4.73
N ALA A 8 -9.86 -17.91 -4.55
CA ALA A 8 -10.88 -17.56 -5.54
C ALA A 8 -10.93 -16.05 -5.78
N ARG A 9 -10.87 -15.25 -4.72
CA ARG A 9 -10.84 -13.78 -4.83
C ARG A 9 -9.59 -13.28 -5.53
N ILE A 10 -8.44 -13.89 -5.26
CA ILE A 10 -7.20 -13.55 -5.93
C ILE A 10 -7.31 -13.85 -7.43
N GLU A 11 -7.87 -14.99 -7.81
CA GLU A 11 -8.07 -15.34 -9.23
C GLU A 11 -8.95 -14.31 -9.94
N GLU A 12 -10.04 -13.87 -9.33
CA GLU A 12 -10.88 -12.80 -9.87
C GLU A 12 -10.08 -11.51 -10.06
N THR A 13 -9.25 -11.17 -9.08
CA THR A 13 -8.42 -9.97 -9.11
C THR A 13 -7.38 -10.05 -10.23
N VAL A 14 -6.77 -11.21 -10.44
CA VAL A 14 -5.81 -11.45 -11.51
C VAL A 14 -6.48 -11.24 -12.87
N GLU A 15 -7.68 -11.74 -13.06
CA GLU A 15 -8.45 -11.56 -14.29
C GLU A 15 -8.77 -10.09 -14.53
N HIS A 16 -9.24 -9.38 -13.50
CA HIS A 16 -9.49 -7.93 -13.59
C HIS A 16 -8.21 -7.16 -13.93
N GLY A 17 -7.10 -7.50 -13.29
CA GLY A 17 -5.82 -6.85 -13.56
C GLY A 17 -5.36 -7.02 -15.00
N SER A 18 -5.50 -8.22 -15.55
CA SER A 18 -5.19 -8.51 -16.94
C SER A 18 -6.07 -7.69 -17.89
N ASN A 19 -7.36 -7.58 -17.61
CA ASN A 19 -8.29 -6.78 -18.41
C ASN A 19 -7.97 -5.30 -18.35
N ILE A 20 -7.61 -4.78 -17.17
CA ILE A 20 -7.20 -3.38 -17.00
C ILE A 20 -5.97 -3.08 -17.85
N ARG A 21 -4.97 -3.94 -17.83
CA ARG A 21 -3.76 -3.76 -18.63
C ARG A 21 -4.08 -3.73 -20.13
N ALA A 22 -4.92 -4.66 -20.59
CA ALA A 22 -5.32 -4.70 -22.00
C ALA A 22 -6.05 -3.41 -22.43
N LEU A 23 -6.95 -2.92 -21.57
CA LEU A 23 -7.68 -1.67 -21.84
C LEU A 23 -6.74 -0.46 -21.86
N LEU A 24 -5.76 -0.41 -20.97
CA LEU A 24 -4.77 0.67 -20.98
C LEU A 24 -3.93 0.66 -22.26
N ALA A 25 -3.52 -0.53 -22.71
CA ALA A 25 -2.77 -0.68 -23.95
C ALA A 25 -3.57 -0.17 -25.16
N GLU A 26 -4.88 -0.45 -25.22
CA GLU A 26 -5.77 0.10 -26.25
C GLU A 26 -5.85 1.62 -26.20
N GLN A 27 -5.97 2.20 -25.01
CA GLN A 27 -6.12 3.65 -24.81
C GLN A 27 -4.86 4.41 -25.22
N THR A 28 -3.71 3.82 -25.11
CA THR A 28 -2.45 4.41 -25.54
C THR A 28 -2.20 4.22 -27.05
N GLY A 29 -3.19 3.69 -27.77
CA GLY A 29 -3.14 3.53 -29.23
C GLY A 29 -2.30 2.38 -29.72
N GLY A 30 -1.90 1.47 -28.83
CA GLY A 30 -1.07 0.32 -29.21
C GLY A 30 0.32 0.68 -29.72
N ALA A 31 0.64 1.99 -29.76
CA ALA A 31 1.92 2.49 -30.25
C ALA A 31 3.01 2.47 -29.19
N SER A 32 2.67 2.16 -27.95
CA SER A 32 3.60 2.17 -26.82
C SER A 32 4.58 1.03 -26.98
N SER A 33 5.85 1.37 -26.97
CA SER A 33 6.90 0.36 -26.89
C SER A 33 6.88 -0.32 -25.52
N VAL A 34 7.45 -1.52 -25.45
CA VAL A 34 7.67 -2.22 -24.17
C VAL A 34 8.46 -1.33 -23.19
N GLY A 35 9.46 -0.63 -23.71
CA GLY A 35 10.26 0.30 -22.89
C GLY A 35 9.42 1.41 -22.25
N TRP A 36 8.48 1.96 -23.00
CA TRP A 36 7.58 2.99 -22.47
C TRP A 36 6.68 2.42 -21.36
N GLU A 37 6.08 1.25 -21.57
CA GLU A 37 5.24 0.61 -20.55
C GLU A 37 6.01 0.29 -19.28
N VAL A 38 7.22 -0.21 -19.41
CA VAL A 38 8.09 -0.51 -18.26
C VAL A 38 8.41 0.76 -17.49
N GLN A 39 8.80 1.81 -18.21
CA GLN A 39 9.12 3.09 -17.56
C GLN A 39 7.92 3.69 -16.85
N ALA A 40 6.75 3.64 -17.47
CA ALA A 40 5.52 4.12 -16.85
C ALA A 40 5.21 3.36 -15.54
N ALA A 41 5.40 2.05 -15.53
CA ALA A 41 5.23 1.24 -14.33
C ALA A 41 6.23 1.62 -13.23
N VAL A 42 7.49 1.81 -13.58
CA VAL A 42 8.53 2.22 -12.63
C VAL A 42 8.21 3.58 -12.02
N GLU A 43 7.82 4.54 -12.83
CA GLU A 43 7.45 5.89 -12.36
C GLU A 43 6.22 5.84 -11.45
N ALA A 44 5.20 5.06 -11.81
CA ALA A 44 3.99 4.93 -11.01
C ALA A 44 4.29 4.33 -9.63
N LEU A 45 5.19 3.36 -9.57
CA LEU A 45 5.53 2.65 -8.34
C LEU A 45 6.67 3.28 -7.55
N ASP A 46 7.21 4.41 -8.01
CA ASP A 46 8.36 5.07 -7.39
C ASP A 46 8.17 5.36 -5.90
N VAL A 47 6.95 5.73 -5.50
CA VAL A 47 6.62 6.00 -4.09
C VAL A 47 6.93 4.80 -3.18
N PHE A 48 6.81 3.58 -3.70
CA PHE A 48 7.07 2.35 -2.93
C PHE A 48 8.54 1.93 -2.95
N GLY A 49 9.37 2.57 -3.77
CA GLY A 49 10.80 2.28 -3.85
C GLY A 49 11.62 2.86 -2.70
N SER A 50 11.06 3.77 -1.94
CA SER A 50 11.73 4.37 -0.79
C SER A 50 11.59 3.47 0.45
N ARG A 51 12.66 3.34 1.21
CA ARG A 51 12.64 2.57 2.45
C ARG A 51 11.57 3.10 3.41
N TRP A 52 10.93 2.22 4.14
CA TRP A 52 9.90 2.46 5.15
C TRP A 52 8.53 2.87 4.60
N THR A 53 8.41 3.17 3.32
CA THR A 53 7.11 3.56 2.72
C THR A 53 6.08 2.44 2.84
N ILE A 54 6.43 1.23 2.39
CA ILE A 54 5.52 0.08 2.45
C ILE A 54 5.16 -0.24 3.90
N GLU A 55 6.12 -0.19 4.81
CA GLU A 55 5.91 -0.48 6.22
C GLU A 55 4.93 0.51 6.86
N ILE A 56 5.12 1.81 6.59
CA ILE A 56 4.23 2.86 7.13
C ILE A 56 2.81 2.72 6.58
N LEU A 57 2.68 2.56 5.27
CA LEU A 57 1.37 2.41 4.63
C LEU A 57 0.67 1.14 5.10
N SER A 58 1.41 0.04 5.25
CA SER A 58 0.87 -1.20 5.76
C SER A 58 0.41 -1.08 7.21
N ALA A 59 1.19 -0.42 8.05
CA ALA A 59 0.81 -0.18 9.45
C ALA A 59 -0.50 0.62 9.54
N LEU A 60 -0.62 1.69 8.76
CA LEU A 60 -1.84 2.51 8.73
C LEU A 60 -3.02 1.77 8.12
N TYR A 61 -2.78 0.92 7.13
CA TYR A 61 -3.83 0.13 6.51
C TYR A 61 -4.39 -0.92 7.46
N ILE A 62 -3.52 -1.60 8.19
CA ILE A 62 -3.89 -2.71 9.07
C ILE A 62 -4.39 -2.21 10.42
N ALA A 63 -3.66 -1.28 11.06
CA ALA A 63 -3.98 -0.78 12.39
C ALA A 63 -5.00 0.37 12.38
N GLY A 64 -5.18 1.05 11.24
CA GLY A 64 -6.02 2.23 11.15
C GLY A 64 -5.34 3.47 11.74
N PRO A 65 -6.11 4.45 12.24
CA PRO A 65 -5.54 5.68 12.79
C PRO A 65 -4.47 5.38 13.85
N THR A 66 -3.30 5.97 13.71
CA THR A 66 -2.14 5.65 14.54
C THR A 66 -1.38 6.92 14.92
N ARG A 67 -0.95 6.99 16.16
CA ARG A 67 -0.09 8.07 16.65
C ARG A 67 1.37 7.79 16.32
N PHE A 68 2.16 8.85 16.29
CA PHE A 68 3.59 8.79 15.98
C PHE A 68 4.33 7.73 16.82
N ASN A 69 4.18 7.76 18.13
CA ASN A 69 4.90 6.81 19.00
C ASN A 69 4.43 5.37 18.84
N GLN A 70 3.15 5.16 18.58
CA GLN A 70 2.62 3.83 18.26
C GLN A 70 3.24 3.28 16.99
N MET A 71 3.33 4.14 15.96
CA MET A 71 3.92 3.75 14.68
C MET A 71 5.40 3.43 14.85
N LYS A 72 6.13 4.24 15.64
CA LYS A 72 7.52 4.00 15.94
C LYS A 72 7.73 2.65 16.62
N THR A 73 6.82 2.25 17.49
CA THR A 73 6.85 0.93 18.13
C THR A 73 6.57 -0.20 17.16
N LEU A 74 5.59 -0.01 16.25
CA LEU A 74 5.25 -1.01 15.22
C LEU A 74 6.38 -1.21 14.21
N LEU A 75 7.11 -0.16 13.89
CA LEU A 75 8.18 -0.18 12.90
C LEU A 75 9.53 -0.27 13.59
N ASP A 76 9.86 -1.48 14.01
CA ASP A 76 11.10 -1.74 14.74
C ASP A 76 12.33 -1.26 13.97
N GLY A 77 13.17 -0.50 14.64
CA GLY A 77 14.42 0.01 14.07
C GLY A 77 14.32 1.36 13.37
N ILE A 78 13.12 1.93 13.22
CA ILE A 78 13.00 3.26 12.61
C ILE A 78 13.36 4.34 13.64
N SER A 79 14.16 5.34 13.22
CA SER A 79 14.42 6.51 14.06
C SER A 79 13.25 7.50 14.00
N SER A 80 13.13 8.32 15.04
CA SER A 80 12.10 9.38 15.07
C SER A 80 12.24 10.34 13.91
N ARG A 81 13.47 10.68 13.53
CA ARG A 81 13.74 11.58 12.41
C ARG A 81 13.29 10.96 11.09
N THR A 82 13.66 9.71 10.85
CA THR A 82 13.27 9.00 9.62
C THR A 82 11.75 8.87 9.54
N LEU A 83 11.10 8.48 10.62
CA LEU A 83 9.63 8.38 10.64
C LEU A 83 8.97 9.73 10.35
N SER A 84 9.44 10.80 10.98
CA SER A 84 8.92 12.15 10.74
C SER A 84 9.09 12.56 9.29
N ASP A 85 10.28 12.35 8.71
CA ASP A 85 10.57 12.70 7.32
C ASP A 85 9.69 11.90 6.35
N LYS A 86 9.51 10.61 6.59
CA LYS A 86 8.67 9.75 5.74
C LYS A 86 7.20 10.12 5.83
N LEU A 87 6.69 10.41 7.03
CA LEU A 87 5.30 10.85 7.21
C LEU A 87 5.04 12.17 6.49
N THR A 88 6.01 13.09 6.55
CA THR A 88 5.92 14.36 5.81
C THR A 88 5.87 14.10 4.31
N LEU A 89 6.74 13.25 3.79
CA LEU A 89 6.77 12.88 2.37
C LEU A 89 5.44 12.25 1.92
N LEU A 90 4.93 11.31 2.70
CA LEU A 90 3.68 10.60 2.36
C LEU A 90 2.47 11.51 2.46
N THR A 91 2.51 12.51 3.35
CA THR A 91 1.48 13.55 3.43
C THR A 91 1.52 14.46 2.20
N GLU A 92 2.70 14.85 1.76
CA GLU A 92 2.88 15.63 0.53
C GLU A 92 2.39 14.87 -0.72
N LYS A 93 2.57 13.55 -0.74
CA LYS A 93 2.09 12.69 -1.81
C LYS A 93 0.59 12.34 -1.68
N GLU A 94 -0.08 12.89 -0.68
CA GLU A 94 -1.51 12.72 -0.44
C GLU A 94 -1.93 11.27 -0.14
N LEU A 95 -1.01 10.44 0.31
CA LEU A 95 -1.28 9.07 0.75
C LEU A 95 -1.69 9.01 2.22
N VAL A 96 -1.17 9.94 3.02
CA VAL A 96 -1.37 10.01 4.47
C VAL A 96 -1.93 11.38 4.82
N ILE A 97 -2.83 11.41 5.78
CA ILE A 97 -3.37 12.63 6.36
C ILE A 97 -2.89 12.75 7.80
N ARG A 98 -2.33 13.91 8.12
CA ARG A 98 -2.00 14.29 9.49
C ARG A 98 -3.21 15.00 10.07
N ARG A 99 -3.83 14.40 11.05
CA ARG A 99 -5.03 14.94 11.70
C ARG A 99 -4.68 15.40 13.11
N VAL A 100 -5.01 16.66 13.42
CA VAL A 100 -4.84 17.20 14.75
C VAL A 100 -6.19 17.16 15.45
N GLU A 101 -6.26 16.46 16.58
CA GLU A 101 -7.44 16.43 17.41
C GLU A 101 -7.31 17.49 18.51
N ALA A 102 -8.33 18.34 18.64
CA ALA A 102 -8.38 19.38 19.66
C ALA A 102 -8.45 18.78 21.05
N GLY A 103 -7.85 19.44 21.99
CA GLY A 103 -7.90 19.02 23.39
C GLY A 103 -7.14 19.98 24.25
N PRO A 104 -7.04 19.78 25.55
CA PRO A 104 -5.80 19.61 26.26
C PRO A 104 -5.61 18.14 26.65
N PRO A 105 -4.49 17.48 26.22
CA PRO A 105 -3.51 17.95 25.23
C PRO A 105 -3.96 17.71 23.79
N GLU A 106 -3.48 18.51 22.84
CA GLU A 106 -3.64 18.25 21.43
C GLU A 106 -3.01 16.91 21.07
N ARG A 107 -3.66 16.18 20.18
CA ARG A 107 -3.19 14.86 19.71
C ARG A 107 -3.06 14.87 18.21
N VAL A 108 -1.97 14.31 17.71
CA VAL A 108 -1.76 14.13 16.28
C VAL A 108 -1.94 12.66 15.94
N ILE A 109 -2.81 12.40 14.98
CA ILE A 109 -3.10 11.06 14.48
C ILE A 109 -2.82 11.06 12.98
N TYR A 110 -2.22 9.98 12.50
CA TYR A 110 -2.01 9.73 11.09
C TYR A 110 -3.01 8.70 10.60
N VAL A 111 -3.61 8.99 9.45
CA VAL A 111 -4.56 8.10 8.79
C VAL A 111 -4.23 8.02 7.31
N LEU A 112 -4.65 6.95 6.66
CA LEU A 112 -4.59 6.91 5.20
C LEU A 112 -5.66 7.82 4.62
N SER A 113 -5.31 8.54 3.56
CA SER A 113 -6.29 9.21 2.70
C SER A 113 -7.09 8.18 1.92
N ASP A 114 -8.13 8.61 1.21
CA ASP A 114 -8.85 7.73 0.29
C ASP A 114 -7.91 7.14 -0.76
N HIS A 115 -6.98 7.96 -1.26
CA HIS A 115 -5.94 7.50 -2.18
C HIS A 115 -5.06 6.43 -1.54
N GLY A 116 -4.60 6.64 -0.31
CA GLY A 116 -3.80 5.66 0.43
C GLY A 116 -4.54 4.36 0.69
N LEU A 117 -5.83 4.45 1.05
CA LEU A 117 -6.68 3.27 1.22
C LEU A 117 -6.84 2.48 -0.07
N THR A 118 -7.03 3.16 -1.18
CA THR A 118 -7.13 2.52 -2.50
C THR A 118 -5.85 1.76 -2.83
N CYS A 119 -4.70 2.37 -2.60
CA CYS A 119 -3.40 1.71 -2.79
C CYS A 119 -3.28 0.46 -1.92
N GLY A 120 -3.68 0.55 -0.64
CA GLY A 120 -3.66 -0.59 0.27
C GLY A 120 -4.54 -1.74 -0.21
N ARG A 121 -5.74 -1.43 -0.67
CA ARG A 121 -6.68 -2.42 -1.22
C ARG A 121 -6.17 -3.07 -2.49
N LEU A 122 -5.48 -2.32 -3.34
CA LEU A 122 -4.87 -2.87 -4.56
C LEU A 122 -3.66 -3.74 -4.26
N LEU A 123 -2.87 -3.40 -3.24
CA LEU A 123 -1.70 -4.18 -2.84
C LEU A 123 -2.06 -5.45 -2.07
N SER A 124 -3.15 -5.44 -1.33
CA SER A 124 -3.55 -6.54 -0.44
C SER A 124 -3.65 -7.90 -1.16
N PRO A 125 -4.27 -8.02 -2.35
CA PRO A 125 -4.28 -9.28 -3.09
C PRO A 125 -2.89 -9.79 -3.45
N LEU A 126 -1.99 -8.89 -3.82
CA LEU A 126 -0.61 -9.26 -4.12
C LEU A 126 0.12 -9.78 -2.88
N VAL A 127 -0.06 -9.12 -1.75
CA VAL A 127 0.52 -9.56 -0.48
C VAL A 127 0.01 -10.95 -0.11
N ALA A 128 -1.31 -11.18 -0.21
CA ALA A 128 -1.92 -12.47 0.07
C ALA A 128 -1.36 -13.57 -0.85
N HIS A 129 -1.25 -13.29 -2.14
CA HIS A 129 -0.68 -14.22 -3.11
C HIS A 129 0.76 -14.62 -2.75
N LEU A 130 1.58 -13.63 -2.43
CA LEU A 130 2.98 -13.89 -2.07
C LEU A 130 3.11 -14.68 -0.77
N LYS A 131 2.27 -14.40 0.22
CA LYS A 131 2.25 -15.13 1.49
C LYS A 131 1.79 -16.57 1.32
N ILE A 132 0.80 -16.82 0.48
CA ILE A 132 0.35 -18.18 0.16
C ILE A 132 1.48 -18.95 -0.53
N ARG A 133 2.14 -18.33 -1.51
CA ARG A 133 3.28 -18.94 -2.22
C ARG A 133 4.43 -19.29 -1.29
N SER A 134 4.73 -18.44 -0.34
CA SER A 134 5.83 -18.67 0.62
C SER A 134 5.49 -19.69 1.70
N GLY A 135 4.22 -20.12 1.80
CA GLY A 135 3.75 -21.02 2.84
C GLY A 135 3.50 -20.35 4.18
N ALA A 136 3.56 -19.00 4.24
CA ALA A 136 3.31 -18.25 5.47
C ALA A 136 1.84 -18.22 5.86
N LEU A 137 0.94 -18.35 4.88
CA LEU A 137 -0.50 -18.48 5.09
C LEU A 137 -0.93 -19.89 4.72
N ARG A 138 -1.51 -20.59 5.65
CA ARG A 138 -2.02 -21.95 5.48
C ARG A 138 -3.38 -22.08 6.13
N ASP A 139 -4.19 -23.00 5.61
CA ASP A 139 -5.44 -23.33 6.27
C ASP A 139 -5.15 -23.86 7.68
N PRO A 140 -5.83 -23.36 8.71
CA PRO A 140 -5.75 -23.96 10.04
C PRO A 140 -6.27 -25.38 9.98
N ARG A 141 -5.57 -26.29 10.60
CA ARG A 141 -5.98 -27.69 10.69
C ARG A 141 -6.47 -28.02 12.09
#